data_37a12e5d825109a76463cc89ed22815b
#
_entry.id   37a12e5d825109a76463cc89ed22815b
#
_cell.length_a   1.000
_cell.length_b   1.000
_cell.length_c   1.000
_cell.angle_alpha   90.00
_cell.angle_beta   90.00
_cell.angle_gamma   90.00
#
_symmetry.space_group_name_H-M   'P 1'
#
loop_
_entity.id
_entity.type
_entity.pdbx_description
1 polymer ?
#
loop_
_entity_poly.entity_id
_entity_poly.type
_entity_poly.pdbx_seq_one_letter_code
_entity_poly.pdbx_strand_id
1 'polypeptide(L)'
;AKSVVNWAEFDKDPRLIDKGLWDGVVDTVGGKILANAIVQTNPNGIITVCGNANTNELNTNVIPFMLRGIKLWGIDSANCSIKRREFIWNEAVNLIDFSLLEKSIQTVSLEELIETYPKILKGEISGRVLVDLNK
;
A
#
# COMPACT_ATOMS: atom_id res chain seq x y z
N ALA A 1 0.06 4.95 12.81
CA ALA A 1 1.48 4.74 12.52
C ALA A 1 2.36 5.34 13.62
N LYS A 2 3.54 4.76 13.89
CA LYS A 2 4.53 5.32 14.83
C LYS A 2 5.23 6.55 14.24
N SER A 3 5.41 6.57 12.93
CA SER A 3 6.02 7.68 12.18
C SER A 3 5.52 7.72 10.76
N VAL A 4 5.66 8.86 10.14
CA VAL A 4 5.42 9.08 8.71
C VAL A 4 6.73 9.53 8.09
N VAL A 5 7.10 8.93 6.97
CA VAL A 5 8.30 9.27 6.21
C VAL A 5 7.88 9.96 4.92
N ASN A 6 8.64 10.98 4.52
CA ASN A 6 8.36 11.65 3.26
C ASN A 6 8.68 10.72 2.09
N TRP A 7 7.72 10.48 1.22
CA TRP A 7 7.88 9.61 0.05
C TRP A 7 9.01 10.07 -0.89
N ALA A 8 9.32 11.36 -0.94
CA ALA A 8 10.42 11.91 -1.74
C ALA A 8 11.80 11.31 -1.37
N GLU A 9 11.95 10.81 -0.14
CA GLU A 9 13.17 10.11 0.27
C GLU A 9 13.36 8.78 -0.46
N PHE A 10 12.28 8.21 -0.99
CA PHE A 10 12.24 6.95 -1.73
C PHE A 10 12.15 7.15 -3.25
N ASP A 11 11.88 8.35 -3.75
CA ASP A 11 11.77 8.66 -5.18
C ASP A 11 13.14 9.00 -5.78
N LYS A 12 14.10 8.13 -5.57
CA LYS A 12 15.46 8.20 -6.10
C LYS A 12 15.90 6.85 -6.63
N ASP A 13 16.97 6.82 -7.41
CA ASP A 13 17.51 5.55 -7.89
C ASP A 13 18.00 4.69 -6.72
N PRO A 14 17.59 3.42 -6.63
CA PRO A 14 17.95 2.56 -5.53
C PRO A 14 19.45 2.22 -5.58
N ARG A 15 20.05 2.05 -4.42
CA ARG A 15 21.37 1.42 -4.30
C ARG A 15 21.29 -0.08 -4.60
N LEU A 16 22.44 -0.73 -4.79
CA LEU A 16 22.47 -2.20 -4.90
C LEU A 16 21.95 -2.89 -3.64
N ILE A 17 22.28 -2.32 -2.47
CA ILE A 17 21.80 -2.69 -1.15
C ILE A 17 21.92 -1.48 -0.23
N ASP A 18 21.02 -1.32 0.73
CA ASP A 18 21.05 -0.21 1.69
C ASP A 18 20.85 -0.74 3.12
N LYS A 19 20.90 0.15 4.12
CA LYS A 19 20.64 -0.20 5.51
C LYS A 19 19.25 -0.85 5.62
N GLY A 20 19.17 -1.99 6.30
CA GLY A 20 17.89 -2.64 6.61
C GLY A 20 17.07 -1.81 7.60
N LEU A 21 15.83 -1.52 7.25
CA LEU A 21 14.90 -0.72 8.04
C LEU A 21 13.56 -1.45 8.27
N TRP A 22 13.17 -2.35 7.36
CA TRP A 22 11.83 -2.93 7.30
C TRP A 22 11.87 -4.46 7.40
N ASP A 23 11.10 -5.03 8.31
CA ASP A 23 10.88 -6.49 8.39
C ASP A 23 9.75 -6.94 7.48
N GLY A 24 8.78 -6.04 7.24
CA GLY A 24 7.66 -6.24 6.32
C GLY A 24 7.28 -4.95 5.63
N VAL A 25 6.90 -5.06 4.34
CA VAL A 25 6.46 -3.94 3.50
C VAL A 25 5.15 -4.32 2.83
N VAL A 26 4.21 -3.37 2.79
CA VAL A 26 3.02 -3.43 1.94
C VAL A 26 3.14 -2.31 0.91
N ASP A 27 3.38 -2.68 -0.34
CA ASP A 27 3.51 -1.73 -1.45
C ASP A 27 2.22 -1.64 -2.26
N THR A 28 1.82 -0.41 -2.52
CA THR A 28 0.68 -0.05 -3.37
C THR A 28 1.08 0.90 -4.50
N VAL A 29 2.36 1.22 -4.62
CA VAL A 29 2.86 2.34 -5.42
C VAL A 29 3.71 1.89 -6.61
N GLY A 30 4.59 0.92 -6.41
CA GLY A 30 5.53 0.46 -7.42
C GLY A 30 6.75 1.39 -7.64
N GLY A 31 7.45 1.19 -8.74
CA GLY A 31 8.54 2.05 -9.20
C GLY A 31 9.73 2.17 -8.25
N LYS A 32 10.29 3.36 -8.19
CA LYS A 32 11.47 3.66 -7.34
C LYS A 32 11.18 3.48 -5.87
N ILE A 33 9.95 3.75 -5.42
CA ILE A 33 9.54 3.58 -4.03
C ILE A 33 9.64 2.12 -3.63
N LEU A 34 9.07 1.21 -4.44
CA LEU A 34 9.19 -0.22 -4.21
C LEU A 34 10.65 -0.68 -4.30
N ALA A 35 11.41 -0.21 -5.29
CA ALA A 35 12.81 -0.57 -5.46
C ALA A 35 13.68 -0.16 -4.24
N ASN A 36 13.45 1.02 -3.66
CA ASN A 36 14.10 1.46 -2.44
C ASN A 36 13.64 0.65 -1.21
N ALA A 37 12.36 0.31 -1.11
CA ALA A 37 11.86 -0.57 -0.05
C ALA A 37 12.54 -1.96 -0.09
N ILE A 38 12.75 -2.52 -1.29
CA ILE A 38 13.44 -3.80 -1.49
C ILE A 38 14.87 -3.75 -0.93
N VAL A 39 15.66 -2.75 -1.30
CA VAL A 39 17.07 -2.67 -0.85
C VAL A 39 17.22 -2.32 0.63
N GLN A 40 16.15 -1.83 1.27
CA GLN A 40 16.08 -1.48 2.69
C GLN A 40 15.36 -2.54 3.54
N THR A 41 14.95 -3.65 2.96
CA THR A 41 14.32 -4.74 3.71
C THR A 41 15.36 -5.54 4.48
N ASN A 42 15.07 -5.87 5.73
CA ASN A 42 15.90 -6.66 6.63
C ASN A 42 16.04 -8.12 6.15
N PRO A 43 17.04 -8.87 6.63
CA PRO A 43 17.17 -10.29 6.33
C PRO A 43 15.88 -11.08 6.65
N ASN A 44 15.49 -11.95 5.73
CA ASN A 44 14.26 -12.76 5.75
C ASN A 44 12.95 -11.96 5.71
N GLY A 45 13.00 -10.64 5.52
CA GLY A 45 11.82 -9.79 5.41
C GLY A 45 10.97 -10.11 4.17
N ILE A 46 9.73 -9.63 4.21
CA ILE A 46 8.74 -9.85 3.15
C ILE A 46 8.18 -8.52 2.63
N ILE A 47 8.10 -8.41 1.31
CA ILE A 47 7.44 -7.30 0.64
C ILE A 47 6.22 -7.85 -0.09
N THR A 48 5.03 -7.33 0.21
CA THR A 48 3.79 -7.64 -0.51
C THR A 48 3.44 -6.50 -1.44
N VAL A 49 3.14 -6.81 -2.70
CA VAL A 49 2.78 -5.83 -3.73
C VAL A 49 1.32 -6.05 -4.12
N CYS A 50 0.48 -5.06 -3.87
CA CYS A 50 -0.95 -5.11 -4.16
C CYS A 50 -1.46 -3.91 -4.97
N GLY A 51 -0.57 -3.07 -5.50
CA GLY A 51 -0.92 -1.93 -6.34
C GLY A 51 0.28 -1.36 -7.07
N ASN A 52 0.02 -0.41 -7.96
CA ASN A 52 1.00 0.24 -8.82
C ASN A 52 0.60 1.70 -9.10
N ALA A 53 0.18 2.43 -8.06
CA ALA A 53 -0.41 3.76 -8.19
C ALA A 53 0.51 4.79 -8.92
N ASN A 54 1.83 4.61 -8.86
CA ASN A 54 2.79 5.43 -9.61
C ASN A 54 3.16 4.79 -10.95
N THR A 55 3.59 3.52 -10.95
CA THR A 55 4.01 2.80 -12.16
C THR A 55 3.99 1.30 -11.93
N ASN A 56 3.84 0.53 -13.02
CA ASN A 56 3.97 -0.93 -13.03
C ASN A 56 5.42 -1.41 -13.29
N GLU A 57 6.35 -0.49 -13.51
CA GLU A 57 7.77 -0.83 -13.70
C GLU A 57 8.46 -1.05 -12.35
N LEU A 58 9.42 -1.96 -12.34
CA LEU A 58 10.27 -2.23 -11.20
C LEU A 58 11.72 -2.41 -11.66
N ASN A 59 12.53 -1.40 -11.44
CA ASN A 59 13.98 -1.47 -11.69
C ASN A 59 14.70 -1.85 -10.39
N THR A 60 15.12 -3.11 -10.28
CA THR A 60 15.81 -3.66 -9.11
C THR A 60 16.89 -4.65 -9.52
N ASN A 61 17.60 -5.21 -8.55
CA ASN A 61 18.64 -6.22 -8.77
C ASN A 61 18.45 -7.42 -7.82
N VAL A 62 19.16 -8.49 -8.05
CA VAL A 62 19.02 -9.75 -7.28
C VAL A 62 19.76 -9.73 -5.93
N ILE A 63 20.62 -8.75 -5.68
CA ILE A 63 21.50 -8.72 -4.49
C ILE A 63 20.73 -8.76 -3.17
N PRO A 64 19.66 -7.93 -2.94
CA PRO A 64 18.88 -8.01 -1.70
C PRO A 64 18.26 -9.39 -1.49
N PHE A 65 17.79 -10.03 -2.55
CA PHE A 65 17.21 -11.37 -2.49
C PHE A 65 18.25 -12.42 -2.12
N MET A 66 19.43 -12.38 -2.73
CA MET A 66 20.49 -13.34 -2.47
C MET A 66 21.12 -13.15 -1.09
N LEU A 67 21.47 -11.92 -0.72
CA LEU A 67 22.21 -11.66 0.52
C LEU A 67 21.34 -11.63 1.77
N ARG A 68 20.04 -11.32 1.63
CA ARG A 68 19.12 -11.18 2.77
C ARG A 68 17.97 -12.17 2.75
N GLY A 69 17.84 -12.99 1.71
CA GLY A 69 16.74 -13.96 1.61
C GLY A 69 15.35 -13.31 1.67
N ILE A 70 15.23 -12.06 1.23
CA ILE A 70 13.95 -11.34 1.21
C ILE A 70 12.98 -11.97 0.20
N LYS A 71 11.69 -11.73 0.42
CA LYS A 71 10.62 -12.24 -0.44
C LYS A 71 9.83 -11.08 -1.03
N LEU A 72 9.63 -11.10 -2.35
CA LEU A 72 8.70 -10.22 -3.05
C LEU A 72 7.48 -11.04 -3.47
N TRP A 73 6.31 -10.67 -2.95
CA TRP A 73 5.08 -11.44 -3.14
C TRP A 73 3.97 -10.57 -3.72
N GLY A 74 3.51 -10.92 -4.93
CA GLY A 74 2.32 -10.32 -5.53
C GLY A 74 1.03 -10.78 -4.84
N ILE A 75 0.15 -9.85 -4.53
CA ILE A 75 -1.17 -10.12 -3.95
C ILE A 75 -2.22 -9.98 -5.06
N ASP A 76 -2.65 -11.11 -5.62
CA ASP A 76 -3.77 -11.15 -6.56
C ASP A 76 -5.10 -11.14 -5.80
N SER A 77 -5.56 -9.94 -5.47
CA SER A 77 -6.83 -9.77 -4.78
C SER A 77 -8.05 -9.96 -5.71
N ALA A 78 -7.88 -9.78 -7.02
CA ALA A 78 -8.97 -9.90 -7.99
C ALA A 78 -9.43 -11.35 -8.15
N ASN A 79 -8.48 -12.28 -8.26
CA ASN A 79 -8.77 -13.71 -8.45
C ASN A 79 -8.80 -14.50 -7.13
N CYS A 80 -8.83 -13.82 -5.98
CA CYS A 80 -8.95 -14.48 -4.68
C CYS A 80 -10.26 -15.25 -4.59
N SER A 81 -10.20 -16.56 -4.28
CA SER A 81 -11.38 -17.39 -4.15
C SER A 81 -12.33 -16.86 -3.06
N ILE A 82 -13.65 -17.05 -3.25
CA ILE A 82 -14.67 -16.60 -2.28
C ILE A 82 -14.36 -17.14 -0.88
N LYS A 83 -14.08 -18.44 -0.75
CA LYS A 83 -13.76 -19.09 0.53
C LYS A 83 -12.56 -18.42 1.23
N ARG A 84 -11.49 -18.11 0.48
CA ARG A 84 -10.31 -17.42 1.05
C ARG A 84 -10.64 -15.99 1.42
N ARG A 85 -11.44 -15.30 0.61
CA ARG A 85 -11.88 -13.93 0.87
C ARG A 85 -12.72 -13.85 2.14
N GLU A 86 -13.69 -14.74 2.32
CA GLU A 86 -14.50 -14.84 3.53
C GLU A 86 -13.64 -15.08 4.78
N PHE A 87 -12.69 -16.01 4.69
CA PHE A 87 -11.74 -16.25 5.78
C PHE A 87 -10.96 -14.98 6.14
N ILE A 88 -10.38 -14.29 5.13
CA ILE A 88 -9.61 -13.06 5.35
C ILE A 88 -10.47 -11.95 5.98
N TRP A 89 -11.72 -11.77 5.52
CA TRP A 89 -12.63 -10.78 6.08
C TRP A 89 -13.01 -11.10 7.52
N ASN A 90 -13.28 -12.36 7.85
CA ASN A 90 -13.56 -12.79 9.23
C ASN A 90 -12.38 -12.52 10.16
N GLU A 91 -11.15 -12.76 9.73
CA GLU A 91 -9.96 -12.40 10.49
C GLU A 91 -9.80 -10.88 10.61
N ALA A 92 -9.99 -10.14 9.51
CA ALA A 92 -9.83 -8.70 9.47
C ALA A 92 -10.80 -7.97 10.43
N VAL A 93 -12.05 -8.41 10.54
CA VAL A 93 -13.05 -7.83 11.46
C VAL A 93 -12.58 -7.88 12.91
N ASN A 94 -11.85 -8.91 13.30
CA ASN A 94 -11.31 -9.03 14.66
C ASN A 94 -10.08 -8.16 14.92
N LEU A 95 -9.42 -7.68 13.87
CA LEU A 95 -8.17 -6.90 13.94
C LEU A 95 -8.38 -5.42 13.69
N ILE A 96 -9.48 -5.04 13.04
CA ILE A 96 -9.77 -3.64 12.66
C ILE A 96 -10.37 -2.89 13.85
N ASP A 97 -9.76 -1.75 14.19
CA ASP A 97 -10.38 -0.77 15.07
C ASP A 97 -11.32 0.12 14.23
N PHE A 98 -12.62 -0.21 14.28
CA PHE A 98 -13.64 0.51 13.52
C PHE A 98 -13.75 1.99 13.92
N SER A 99 -13.45 2.34 15.17
CA SER A 99 -13.49 3.73 15.62
C SER A 99 -12.43 4.61 14.95
N LEU A 100 -11.28 4.00 14.58
CA LEU A 100 -10.23 4.66 13.80
C LEU A 100 -10.60 4.73 12.33
N LEU A 101 -11.25 3.70 11.82
CA LEU A 101 -11.68 3.65 10.42
C LEU A 101 -12.73 4.72 10.13
N GLU A 102 -13.74 4.86 10.98
CA GLU A 102 -14.81 5.86 10.85
C GLU A 102 -14.25 7.28 10.76
N LYS A 103 -13.21 7.60 11.55
CA LYS A 103 -12.56 8.93 11.51
C LYS A 103 -11.87 9.24 10.18
N SER A 104 -11.63 8.23 9.35
CA SER A 104 -11.01 8.36 8.03
C SER A 104 -12.03 8.40 6.89
N ILE A 105 -13.32 8.39 7.19
CA ILE A 105 -14.41 8.39 6.20
C ILE A 105 -15.03 9.77 6.12
N GLN A 106 -15.10 10.30 4.89
CA GLN A 106 -15.90 11.46 4.54
C GLN A 106 -17.15 10.98 3.79
N THR A 107 -18.35 11.33 4.28
CA THR A 107 -19.60 10.98 3.61
C THR A 107 -20.11 12.17 2.79
N VAL A 108 -20.38 11.92 1.51
CA VAL A 108 -20.86 12.89 0.53
C VAL A 108 -22.14 12.41 -0.13
N SER A 109 -22.96 13.32 -0.66
CA SER A 109 -24.09 12.98 -1.54
C SER A 109 -23.58 12.64 -2.96
N LEU A 110 -24.49 12.17 -3.81
CA LEU A 110 -24.16 11.90 -5.21
C LEU A 110 -23.80 13.19 -5.97
N GLU A 111 -24.45 14.29 -5.67
CA GLU A 111 -24.18 15.61 -6.27
C GLU A 111 -22.81 16.15 -5.83
N GLU A 112 -22.48 16.04 -4.55
CA GLU A 112 -21.17 16.45 -4.01
C GLU A 112 -20.00 15.63 -4.57
N LEU A 113 -20.26 14.44 -5.13
CA LEU A 113 -19.23 13.60 -5.73
C LEU A 113 -18.55 14.28 -6.93
N ILE A 114 -19.29 15.09 -7.70
CA ILE A 114 -18.77 15.79 -8.88
C ILE A 114 -17.61 16.72 -8.50
N GLU A 115 -17.71 17.41 -7.36
CA GLU A 115 -16.67 18.31 -6.86
C GLU A 115 -15.58 17.55 -6.08
N THR A 116 -15.94 16.40 -5.52
CA THR A 116 -15.04 15.57 -4.69
C THR A 116 -14.08 14.75 -5.55
N TYR A 117 -14.54 14.22 -6.68
CA TYR A 117 -13.76 13.35 -7.55
C TYR A 117 -12.42 13.94 -8.03
N PRO A 118 -12.36 15.21 -8.52
CA PRO A 118 -11.08 15.81 -8.90
C PRO A 118 -10.07 15.91 -7.74
N LYS A 119 -10.56 16.10 -6.51
CA LYS A 119 -9.70 16.17 -5.31
C LYS A 119 -9.10 14.81 -4.96
N ILE A 120 -9.88 13.72 -5.16
CA ILE A 120 -9.38 12.35 -5.00
C ILE A 120 -8.24 12.09 -5.98
N LEU A 121 -8.41 12.45 -7.27
CA LEU A 121 -7.39 12.25 -8.30
C LEU A 121 -6.11 13.02 -8.03
N LYS A 122 -6.20 14.19 -7.39
CA LYS A 122 -5.05 15.00 -6.99
C LYS A 122 -4.40 14.55 -5.67
N GLY A 123 -4.96 13.55 -4.97
CA GLY A 123 -4.47 13.10 -3.67
C GLY A 123 -4.73 14.11 -2.54
N GLU A 124 -5.67 15.03 -2.71
CA GLU A 124 -6.03 16.07 -1.73
C GLU A 124 -6.94 15.54 -0.61
N ILE A 125 -7.50 14.34 -0.80
CA ILE A 125 -8.38 13.68 0.19
C ILE A 125 -7.65 12.51 0.83
N SER A 126 -7.59 12.54 2.15
CA SER A 126 -7.06 11.42 2.95
C SER A 126 -8.20 10.49 3.39
N GLY A 127 -7.94 9.19 3.42
CA GLY A 127 -8.92 8.19 3.86
C GLY A 127 -9.81 7.68 2.73
N ARG A 128 -11.12 7.68 2.98
CA ARG A 128 -12.14 7.17 2.04
C ARG A 128 -13.31 8.14 1.91
N VAL A 129 -13.87 8.19 0.73
CA VAL A 129 -15.13 8.89 0.46
C VAL A 129 -16.24 7.84 0.32
N LEU A 130 -17.25 7.95 1.17
CA LEU A 130 -18.48 7.17 1.10
C LEU A 130 -19.54 8.02 0.42
N VAL A 131 -20.16 7.52 -0.63
CA VAL A 131 -21.29 8.18 -1.29
C VAL A 131 -22.59 7.64 -0.66
N ASP A 132 -23.32 8.50 0.00
CA ASP A 132 -24.65 8.17 0.53
C ASP A 132 -25.70 8.58 -0.50
N LEU A 133 -26.40 7.60 -1.06
CA LEU A 133 -27.42 7.82 -2.08
C LEU A 133 -28.74 8.38 -1.52
N ASN A 134 -28.88 8.44 -0.20
CA ASN A 134 -30.07 8.96 0.49
C ASN A 134 -29.86 10.35 1.12
N LYS A 135 -28.67 10.91 0.97
CA LYS A 135 -28.29 12.22 1.49
C LYS A 135 -28.62 13.32 0.48
#